data_9bd0db9f1aeaae53843d149426304b0f
#
_entry.id   9bd0db9f1aeaae53843d149426304b0f
#
_cell.length_a   1.000
_cell.length_b   1.000
_cell.length_c   1.000
_cell.angle_alpha   90.00
_cell.angle_beta   90.00
_cell.angle_gamma   90.00
#
_symmetry.space_group_name_H-M   'P 1'
#
loop_
_entity.id
_entity.type
_entity.pdbx_description
1 polymer ?
#
loop_
_entity_poly.entity_id
_entity_poly.type
_entity_poly.pdbx_seq_one_letter_code
_entity_poly.pdbx_strand_id
1 'polypeptide(L)'
;MKINILIVEDHELTRFGLKTTFESVDFVENIYEADSAETAIQIFNSNNVDVIIMDLGLPNMNGIEATKQIRSSNKDVKIIILTSHNDEKEVLNSLKAGANAYCSKEINPKRLIEVVRSVADGAAWFDPSIAHIVLKASANSPTIETNDNRKDYDLTSREAQILKLMTEGYSNMEIAQILVISINTTKAHVANILQKLEVDDRLQAALKALKNKIV
;
A
#
# COMPACT_ATOMS: atom_id res chain seq x y z
N MET A 1 -5.38 13.84 -11.02
CA MET A 1 -5.33 12.57 -11.79
C MET A 1 -6.56 11.78 -11.39
N LYS A 2 -7.34 11.27 -12.35
CA LYS A 2 -8.47 10.38 -12.08
C LYS A 2 -7.95 8.95 -11.97
N ILE A 3 -8.59 8.14 -11.15
CA ILE A 3 -8.19 6.74 -10.89
C ILE A 3 -9.37 5.78 -11.07
N ASN A 4 -9.05 4.56 -11.45
CA ASN A 4 -9.99 3.44 -11.53
C ASN A 4 -9.85 2.56 -10.27
N ILE A 5 -10.97 2.27 -9.62
CA ILE A 5 -11.02 1.49 -8.38
C ILE A 5 -11.68 0.14 -8.66
N LEU A 6 -11.11 -0.95 -8.13
CA LEU A 6 -11.73 -2.25 -8.05
C LEU A 6 -12.07 -2.56 -6.58
N ILE A 7 -13.35 -2.78 -6.30
CA ILE A 7 -13.85 -3.18 -4.97
C ILE A 7 -14.07 -4.69 -4.99
N VAL A 8 -13.41 -5.39 -4.05
CA VAL A 8 -13.49 -6.84 -3.91
C VAL A 8 -14.03 -7.18 -2.52
N GLU A 9 -15.29 -7.60 -2.49
CA GLU A 9 -16.06 -7.82 -1.27
C GLU A 9 -17.18 -8.83 -1.58
N ASP A 10 -17.29 -9.92 -0.85
CA ASP A 10 -18.33 -10.93 -1.08
C ASP A 10 -19.70 -10.51 -0.53
N HIS A 11 -19.72 -9.70 0.53
CA HIS A 11 -20.97 -9.23 1.13
C HIS A 11 -21.59 -8.09 0.32
N GLU A 12 -22.72 -8.35 -0.33
CA GLU A 12 -23.39 -7.44 -1.27
C GLU A 12 -23.66 -6.04 -0.69
N LEU A 13 -24.17 -5.97 0.55
CA LEU A 13 -24.50 -4.69 1.19
C LEU A 13 -23.25 -3.84 1.47
N THR A 14 -22.17 -4.47 1.88
CA THR A 14 -20.88 -3.80 2.10
C THR A 14 -20.30 -3.31 0.80
N ARG A 15 -20.33 -4.13 -0.25
CA ARG A 15 -19.86 -3.78 -1.60
C ARG A 15 -20.67 -2.60 -2.17
N PHE A 16 -21.99 -2.63 -2.02
CA PHE A 16 -22.87 -1.51 -2.42
C PHE A 16 -22.54 -0.23 -1.64
N GLY A 17 -22.31 -0.31 -0.32
CA GLY A 17 -21.93 0.85 0.50
C GLY A 17 -20.59 1.45 0.10
N LEU A 18 -19.59 0.62 -0.22
CA LEU A 18 -18.29 1.06 -0.72
C LEU A 18 -18.44 1.74 -2.09
N LYS A 19 -19.15 1.14 -3.01
CA LYS A 19 -19.44 1.75 -4.32
C LYS A 19 -20.06 3.12 -4.18
N THR A 20 -21.15 3.23 -3.43
CA THR A 20 -21.86 4.50 -3.19
C THR A 20 -20.94 5.55 -2.57
N THR A 21 -20.03 5.14 -1.69
CA THR A 21 -19.04 6.03 -1.08
C THR A 21 -18.12 6.68 -2.12
N PHE A 22 -17.76 5.95 -3.17
CA PHE A 22 -16.80 6.43 -4.18
C PHE A 22 -17.46 7.02 -5.43
N GLU A 23 -18.74 6.76 -5.70
CA GLU A 23 -19.46 7.29 -6.88
C GLU A 23 -19.48 8.82 -6.98
N SER A 24 -19.47 9.52 -5.85
CA SER A 24 -19.49 10.98 -5.78
C SER A 24 -18.11 11.63 -5.64
N VAL A 25 -17.05 10.85 -5.75
CA VAL A 25 -15.68 11.31 -5.50
C VAL A 25 -15.03 11.79 -6.80
N ASP A 26 -14.68 13.07 -6.88
CA ASP A 26 -14.21 13.75 -8.10
C ASP A 26 -12.97 13.11 -8.75
N PHE A 27 -12.09 12.46 -7.97
CA PHE A 27 -10.89 11.83 -8.50
C PHE A 27 -11.09 10.37 -8.93
N VAL A 28 -12.28 9.78 -8.74
CA VAL A 28 -12.62 8.44 -9.22
C VAL A 28 -13.21 8.54 -10.62
N GLU A 29 -12.74 7.70 -11.55
CA GLU A 29 -13.21 7.65 -12.92
C GLU A 29 -14.14 6.47 -13.14
N ASN A 30 -13.67 5.26 -12.82
CA ASN A 30 -14.46 4.04 -12.93
C ASN A 30 -14.37 3.24 -11.63
N ILE A 31 -15.46 2.55 -11.29
CA ILE A 31 -15.55 1.63 -10.18
C ILE A 31 -15.94 0.27 -10.74
N TYR A 32 -15.06 -0.70 -10.55
CA TYR A 32 -15.30 -2.11 -10.83
C TYR A 32 -15.65 -2.84 -9.54
N GLU A 33 -16.47 -3.87 -9.64
CA GLU A 33 -16.92 -4.66 -8.49
C GLU A 33 -16.66 -6.14 -8.72
N ALA A 34 -16.20 -6.83 -7.70
CA ALA A 34 -16.04 -8.28 -7.67
C ALA A 34 -16.53 -8.83 -6.32
N ASP A 35 -17.18 -9.96 -6.36
CA ASP A 35 -17.69 -10.70 -5.21
C ASP A 35 -16.78 -11.85 -4.76
N SER A 36 -15.69 -12.06 -5.50
CA SER A 36 -14.72 -13.12 -5.28
C SER A 36 -13.33 -12.72 -5.78
N ALA A 37 -12.31 -13.37 -5.26
CA ALA A 37 -10.93 -13.17 -5.69
C ALA A 37 -10.72 -13.51 -7.17
N GLU A 38 -11.35 -14.58 -7.64
CA GLU A 38 -11.27 -15.05 -9.02
C GLU A 38 -11.85 -14.01 -9.99
N THR A 39 -13.04 -13.47 -9.68
CA THR A 39 -13.66 -12.39 -10.45
C THR A 39 -12.80 -11.14 -10.44
N ALA A 40 -12.23 -10.80 -9.28
CA ALA A 40 -11.33 -9.64 -9.14
C ALA A 40 -10.10 -9.75 -10.04
N ILE A 41 -9.45 -10.90 -10.10
CA ILE A 41 -8.29 -11.16 -10.95
C ILE A 41 -8.67 -11.06 -12.44
N GLN A 42 -9.83 -11.56 -12.85
CA GLN A 42 -10.31 -11.44 -14.24
C GLN A 42 -10.55 -9.98 -14.63
N ILE A 43 -11.23 -9.22 -13.77
CA ILE A 43 -11.50 -7.79 -13.98
C ILE A 43 -10.18 -7.01 -14.05
N PHE A 44 -9.25 -7.27 -13.13
CA PHE A 44 -7.94 -6.65 -13.08
C PHE A 44 -7.14 -6.88 -14.37
N ASN A 45 -7.13 -8.10 -14.88
CA ASN A 45 -6.42 -8.45 -16.11
C ASN A 45 -7.03 -7.84 -17.38
N SER A 46 -8.33 -7.48 -17.34
CA SER A 46 -9.08 -6.97 -18.50
C SER A 46 -9.25 -5.44 -18.49
N ASN A 47 -8.92 -4.77 -17.38
CA ASN A 47 -9.15 -3.34 -17.22
C ASN A 47 -7.93 -2.65 -16.63
N ASN A 48 -7.84 -1.33 -16.85
CA ASN A 48 -6.84 -0.51 -16.18
C ASN A 48 -7.35 -0.17 -14.77
N VAL A 49 -6.78 -0.81 -13.75
CA VAL A 49 -7.11 -0.60 -12.33
C VAL A 49 -5.92 0.03 -11.63
N ASP A 50 -6.13 1.16 -10.96
CA ASP A 50 -5.10 1.88 -10.23
C ASP A 50 -5.06 1.50 -8.74
N VAL A 51 -6.25 1.28 -8.15
CA VAL A 51 -6.41 0.93 -6.73
C VAL A 51 -7.38 -0.22 -6.57
N ILE A 52 -7.01 -1.19 -5.74
CA ILE A 52 -7.88 -2.32 -5.34
C ILE A 52 -8.20 -2.17 -3.85
N ILE A 53 -9.48 -2.18 -3.49
CA ILE A 53 -9.95 -2.33 -2.12
C ILE A 53 -10.32 -3.80 -1.96
N MET A 54 -9.57 -4.54 -1.14
CA MET A 54 -9.59 -5.99 -1.05
C MET A 54 -10.03 -6.44 0.34
N ASP A 55 -11.13 -7.18 0.44
CA ASP A 55 -11.45 -7.92 1.65
C ASP A 55 -10.56 -9.18 1.77
N LEU A 56 -10.28 -9.59 2.99
CA LEU A 56 -9.56 -10.85 3.28
C LEU A 56 -10.50 -12.05 3.33
N GLY A 57 -11.73 -11.86 3.81
CA GLY A 57 -12.69 -12.92 4.08
C GLY A 57 -13.41 -13.47 2.84
N LEU A 58 -12.79 -13.44 1.69
CA LEU A 58 -13.40 -13.92 0.44
C LEU A 58 -13.56 -15.44 0.41
N PRO A 59 -14.61 -15.96 -0.25
CA PRO A 59 -14.80 -17.41 -0.42
C PRO A 59 -13.75 -18.01 -1.37
N ASN A 60 -13.44 -19.29 -1.19
CA ASN A 60 -12.47 -20.08 -1.96
C ASN A 60 -11.03 -19.53 -1.87
N MET A 61 -10.66 -18.55 -2.68
CA MET A 61 -9.38 -17.86 -2.62
C MET A 61 -9.50 -16.63 -1.70
N ASN A 62 -8.72 -16.58 -0.62
CA ASN A 62 -8.73 -15.43 0.29
C ASN A 62 -8.02 -14.20 -0.30
N GLY A 63 -8.28 -13.01 0.28
CA GLY A 63 -7.72 -11.75 -0.23
C GLY A 63 -6.19 -11.66 -0.18
N ILE A 64 -5.52 -12.42 0.71
CA ILE A 64 -4.04 -12.46 0.76
C ILE A 64 -3.49 -13.20 -0.45
N GLU A 65 -4.10 -14.33 -0.83
CA GLU A 65 -3.70 -15.10 -2.00
C GLU A 65 -3.96 -14.32 -3.28
N ALA A 66 -5.13 -13.67 -3.39
CA ALA A 66 -5.45 -12.77 -4.50
C ALA A 66 -4.43 -11.62 -4.60
N THR A 67 -4.07 -10.99 -3.49
CA THR A 67 -3.05 -9.94 -3.43
C THR A 67 -1.70 -10.44 -3.97
N LYS A 68 -1.25 -11.62 -3.54
CA LYS A 68 -0.02 -12.24 -4.05
C LYS A 68 -0.05 -12.45 -5.55
N GLN A 69 -1.16 -13.00 -6.06
CA GLN A 69 -1.31 -13.31 -7.49
C GLN A 69 -1.31 -12.03 -8.33
N ILE A 70 -2.05 -11.00 -7.93
CA ILE A 70 -2.08 -9.70 -8.59
C ILE A 70 -0.67 -9.06 -8.56
N ARG A 71 -0.01 -9.07 -7.40
CA ARG A 71 1.32 -8.48 -7.23
C ARG A 71 2.39 -9.18 -8.08
N SER A 72 2.25 -10.48 -8.34
CA SER A 72 3.18 -11.22 -9.20
C SER A 72 3.13 -10.75 -10.66
N SER A 73 1.97 -10.26 -11.13
CA SER A 73 1.76 -9.77 -12.49
C SER A 73 1.93 -8.26 -12.63
N ASN A 74 1.68 -7.49 -11.54
CA ASN A 74 1.76 -6.04 -11.56
C ASN A 74 2.28 -5.49 -10.22
N LYS A 75 3.39 -4.75 -10.27
CA LYS A 75 4.01 -4.14 -9.09
C LYS A 75 3.48 -2.74 -8.76
N ASP A 76 2.80 -2.09 -9.69
CA ASP A 76 2.43 -0.68 -9.59
C ASP A 76 1.03 -0.45 -9.01
N VAL A 77 0.07 -1.38 -9.25
CA VAL A 77 -1.29 -1.28 -8.70
C VAL A 77 -1.26 -1.16 -7.18
N LYS A 78 -2.10 -0.30 -6.62
CA LYS A 78 -2.18 -0.10 -5.17
C LYS A 78 -3.25 -1.02 -4.59
N ILE A 79 -2.89 -1.75 -3.52
CA ILE A 79 -3.80 -2.70 -2.87
C ILE A 79 -3.99 -2.25 -1.43
N ILE A 80 -5.25 -1.94 -1.09
CA ILE A 80 -5.71 -1.56 0.24
C ILE A 80 -6.51 -2.73 0.78
N ILE A 81 -6.06 -3.34 1.87
CA ILE A 81 -6.83 -4.34 2.59
C ILE A 81 -7.89 -3.63 3.41
N LEU A 82 -9.14 -4.08 3.30
CA LEU A 82 -10.26 -3.58 4.08
C LEU A 82 -10.98 -4.77 4.71
N THR A 83 -10.81 -5.02 6.00
CA THR A 83 -11.27 -6.23 6.67
C THR A 83 -11.80 -5.95 8.08
N SER A 84 -12.67 -6.83 8.57
CA SER A 84 -13.09 -6.83 9.98
C SER A 84 -12.11 -7.54 10.92
N HIS A 85 -11.10 -8.22 10.37
CA HIS A 85 -10.12 -8.98 11.13
C HIS A 85 -8.88 -8.14 11.41
N ASN A 86 -8.40 -8.18 12.65
CA ASN A 86 -7.18 -7.48 13.10
C ASN A 86 -6.16 -8.46 13.71
N ASP A 87 -6.18 -9.74 13.26
CA ASP A 87 -5.21 -10.71 13.71
C ASP A 87 -3.80 -10.37 13.23
N GLU A 88 -2.81 -10.40 14.15
CA GLU A 88 -1.42 -10.03 13.87
C GLU A 88 -0.84 -10.81 12.68
N LYS A 89 -1.19 -12.10 12.57
CA LYS A 89 -0.69 -12.97 11.50
C LYS A 89 -1.27 -12.59 10.14
N GLU A 90 -2.55 -12.24 10.07
CA GLU A 90 -3.21 -11.80 8.84
C GLU A 90 -2.67 -10.45 8.37
N VAL A 91 -2.50 -9.50 9.28
CA VAL A 91 -1.86 -8.21 8.99
C VAL A 91 -0.49 -8.42 8.36
N LEU A 92 0.39 -9.20 9.02
CA LEU A 92 1.74 -9.43 8.54
C LEU A 92 1.79 -10.20 7.21
N ASN A 93 0.89 -11.16 7.01
CA ASN A 93 0.81 -11.91 5.76
C ASN A 93 0.32 -11.04 4.60
N SER A 94 -0.63 -10.12 4.84
CA SER A 94 -1.11 -9.16 3.85
C SER A 94 0.00 -8.23 3.38
N LEU A 95 0.80 -7.72 4.32
CA LEU A 95 1.95 -6.86 4.01
C LEU A 95 3.03 -7.62 3.23
N LYS A 96 3.34 -8.86 3.62
CA LYS A 96 4.27 -9.72 2.88
C LYS A 96 3.75 -10.08 1.49
N ALA A 97 2.42 -10.11 1.30
CA ALA A 97 1.79 -10.31 -0.01
C ALA A 97 1.89 -9.08 -0.91
N GLY A 98 2.28 -7.92 -0.38
CA GLY A 98 2.47 -6.67 -1.13
C GLY A 98 1.30 -5.69 -1.02
N ALA A 99 0.50 -5.75 0.04
CA ALA A 99 -0.50 -4.73 0.34
C ALA A 99 0.18 -3.39 0.66
N ASN A 100 -0.40 -2.28 0.18
CA ASN A 100 0.11 -0.92 0.41
C ASN A 100 -0.54 -0.25 1.62
N ALA A 101 -1.73 -0.71 2.00
CA ALA A 101 -2.46 -0.20 3.15
C ALA A 101 -3.31 -1.30 3.80
N TYR A 102 -3.64 -1.09 5.07
CA TYR A 102 -4.51 -1.97 5.84
C TYR A 102 -5.48 -1.13 6.66
N CYS A 103 -6.78 -1.35 6.45
CA CYS A 103 -7.87 -0.63 7.08
C CYS A 103 -8.85 -1.61 7.74
N SER A 104 -9.39 -1.23 8.91
CA SER A 104 -10.57 -1.88 9.47
C SER A 104 -11.83 -1.49 8.68
N LYS A 105 -12.79 -2.41 8.51
CA LYS A 105 -14.14 -2.11 7.97
C LYS A 105 -14.92 -1.11 8.83
N GLU A 106 -14.47 -0.82 10.04
CA GLU A 106 -15.03 0.22 10.91
C GLU A 106 -14.55 1.64 10.55
N ILE A 107 -13.67 1.78 9.58
CA ILE A 107 -13.16 3.08 9.14
C ILE A 107 -14.28 3.98 8.67
N ASN A 108 -14.22 5.27 9.05
CA ASN A 108 -15.18 6.26 8.55
C ASN A 108 -15.05 6.39 7.02
N PRO A 109 -16.17 6.42 6.24
CA PRO A 109 -16.13 6.53 4.79
C PRO A 109 -15.32 7.72 4.26
N LYS A 110 -15.41 8.89 4.89
CA LYS A 110 -14.60 10.06 4.51
C LYS A 110 -13.09 9.79 4.67
N ARG A 111 -12.73 9.10 5.75
CA ARG A 111 -11.34 8.73 5.99
C ARG A 111 -10.84 7.70 4.98
N LEU A 112 -11.69 6.75 4.60
CA LEU A 112 -11.35 5.77 3.56
C LEU A 112 -11.08 6.46 2.19
N ILE A 113 -11.86 7.48 1.84
CA ILE A 113 -11.61 8.29 0.63
C ILE A 113 -10.22 8.96 0.69
N GLU A 114 -9.84 9.54 1.84
CA GLU A 114 -8.52 10.14 2.03
C GLU A 114 -7.40 9.09 1.92
N VAL A 115 -7.60 7.91 2.50
CA VAL A 115 -6.66 6.78 2.41
C VAL A 115 -6.47 6.36 0.96
N VAL A 116 -7.56 6.14 0.21
CA VAL A 116 -7.50 5.76 -1.21
C VAL A 116 -6.71 6.80 -2.02
N ARG A 117 -6.98 8.09 -1.80
CA ARG A 117 -6.24 9.18 -2.47
C ARG A 117 -4.75 9.14 -2.14
N SER A 118 -4.40 9.03 -0.86
CA SER A 118 -2.99 9.02 -0.41
C SER A 118 -2.24 7.79 -0.92
N VAL A 119 -2.88 6.63 -0.89
CA VAL A 119 -2.30 5.36 -1.37
C VAL A 119 -2.13 5.38 -2.89
N ALA A 120 -3.10 5.92 -3.64
CA ALA A 120 -2.97 6.13 -5.08
C ALA A 120 -1.76 7.02 -5.43
N ASP A 121 -1.45 8.00 -4.57
CA ASP A 121 -0.27 8.87 -4.70
C ASP A 121 1.03 8.23 -4.15
N GLY A 122 0.95 6.98 -3.69
CA GLY A 122 2.11 6.18 -3.27
C GLY A 122 2.43 6.24 -1.78
N ALA A 123 1.53 6.73 -0.91
CA ALA A 123 1.68 6.57 0.53
C ALA A 123 1.42 5.12 0.97
N ALA A 124 2.00 4.71 2.09
CA ALA A 124 1.54 3.55 2.85
C ALA A 124 0.61 4.05 3.99
N TRP A 125 -0.44 3.30 4.28
CA TRP A 125 -1.36 3.67 5.35
C TRP A 125 -1.75 2.47 6.21
N PHE A 126 -1.78 2.67 7.53
CA PHE A 126 -2.16 1.65 8.49
C PHE A 126 -3.14 2.23 9.50
N ASP A 127 -4.20 1.48 9.78
CA ASP A 127 -5.09 1.83 10.88
C ASP A 127 -4.29 1.91 12.19
N PRO A 128 -4.53 2.92 13.06
CA PRO A 128 -3.83 3.04 14.34
C PRO A 128 -3.88 1.77 15.20
N SER A 129 -4.97 1.00 15.09
CA SER A 129 -5.14 -0.26 15.82
C SER A 129 -4.12 -1.33 15.46
N ILE A 130 -3.58 -1.29 14.24
CA ILE A 130 -2.61 -2.26 13.73
C ILE A 130 -1.19 -1.70 13.55
N ALA A 131 -1.02 -0.39 13.64
CA ALA A 131 0.30 0.25 13.48
C ALA A 131 1.33 -0.36 14.44
N HIS A 132 0.94 -0.67 15.68
CA HIS A 132 1.81 -1.31 16.66
C HIS A 132 2.26 -2.73 16.25
N ILE A 133 1.41 -3.49 15.53
CA ILE A 133 1.74 -4.83 15.01
C ILE A 133 2.86 -4.70 13.98
N VAL A 134 2.72 -3.75 13.07
CA VAL A 134 3.71 -3.48 12.01
C VAL A 134 5.05 -3.06 12.61
N LEU A 135 5.03 -2.15 13.57
CA LEU A 135 6.23 -1.68 14.28
C LEU A 135 6.91 -2.80 15.06
N LYS A 136 6.14 -3.61 15.80
CA LYS A 136 6.65 -4.75 16.56
C LYS A 136 7.27 -5.82 15.65
N ALA A 137 6.63 -6.13 14.54
CA ALA A 137 7.18 -7.08 13.56
C ALA A 137 8.49 -6.59 12.95
N SER A 138 8.61 -5.29 12.70
CA SER A 138 9.84 -4.67 12.22
C SER A 138 10.96 -4.77 13.24
N ALA A 139 10.66 -4.62 14.53
CA ALA A 139 11.61 -4.74 15.62
C ALA A 139 12.05 -6.19 15.89
N ASN A 140 11.12 -7.16 15.71
CA ASN A 140 11.35 -8.58 16.00
C ASN A 140 11.80 -9.40 14.78
N SER A 141 11.91 -8.81 13.61
CA SER A 141 12.54 -9.52 12.47
C SER A 141 13.96 -9.88 12.91
N PRO A 142 14.35 -11.18 12.83
CA PRO A 142 15.69 -11.59 13.23
C PRO A 142 16.68 -10.66 12.54
N THR A 143 17.48 -10.00 13.32
CA THR A 143 18.71 -9.42 12.85
C THR A 143 19.45 -10.58 12.20
N ILE A 144 19.50 -10.62 10.89
CA ILE A 144 20.65 -11.23 10.27
C ILE A 144 21.77 -10.40 10.86
N GLU A 145 22.57 -11.01 11.73
CA GLU A 145 23.83 -10.45 12.16
C GLU A 145 24.63 -10.18 10.88
N THR A 146 24.36 -9.06 10.28
CA THR A 146 25.29 -8.50 9.32
C THR A 146 26.34 -7.85 10.19
N ASN A 147 27.49 -8.54 10.29
CA ASN A 147 28.75 -7.91 10.58
C ASN A 147 28.72 -6.46 10.12
N ASP A 148 29.18 -5.59 10.99
CA ASP A 148 29.34 -4.14 10.87
C ASP A 148 29.95 -3.74 9.51
N ASN A 149 29.12 -3.83 8.47
CA ASN A 149 29.36 -3.25 7.17
C ASN A 149 28.12 -2.39 6.91
N ARG A 150 28.22 -1.08 7.18
CA ARG A 150 27.33 -0.08 6.58
C ARG A 150 27.35 -0.35 5.08
N LYS A 151 26.36 -1.11 4.58
CA LYS A 151 26.13 -1.21 3.14
C LYS A 151 25.86 0.22 2.71
N ASP A 152 26.84 0.81 2.03
CA ASP A 152 26.66 2.11 1.42
C ASP A 152 25.67 1.88 0.26
N TYR A 153 24.40 2.23 0.49
CA TYR A 153 23.34 2.05 -0.51
C TYR A 153 23.47 3.05 -1.66
N ASP A 154 24.58 3.81 -1.70
CA ASP A 154 24.85 4.83 -2.73
C ASP A 154 23.68 5.80 -2.96
N LEU A 155 22.98 6.14 -1.87
CA LEU A 155 21.90 7.12 -1.92
C LEU A 155 22.48 8.53 -2.05
N THR A 156 22.00 9.27 -3.03
CA THR A 156 22.31 10.70 -3.12
C THR A 156 21.71 11.43 -1.92
N SER A 157 22.25 12.62 -1.60
CA SER A 157 21.70 13.46 -0.52
C SER A 157 20.21 13.74 -0.69
N ARG A 158 19.74 13.83 -1.95
CA ARG A 158 18.33 14.04 -2.27
C ARG A 158 17.48 12.81 -2.01
N GLU A 159 17.96 11.64 -2.37
CA GLU A 159 17.29 10.36 -2.09
C GLU A 159 17.23 10.07 -0.59
N ALA A 160 18.27 10.39 0.17
CA ALA A 160 18.26 10.26 1.63
C ALA A 160 17.21 11.18 2.28
N GLN A 161 17.08 12.44 1.82
CA GLN A 161 16.02 13.34 2.29
C GLN A 161 14.62 12.78 1.98
N ILE A 162 14.41 12.25 0.79
CA ILE A 162 13.14 11.67 0.38
C ILE A 162 12.86 10.40 1.19
N LEU A 163 13.84 9.52 1.36
CA LEU A 163 13.71 8.30 2.16
C LEU A 163 13.32 8.63 3.61
N LYS A 164 13.91 9.66 4.21
CA LYS A 164 13.52 10.14 5.54
C LYS A 164 12.06 10.54 5.58
N LEU A 165 11.59 11.36 4.65
CA LEU A 165 10.18 11.76 4.58
C LEU A 165 9.26 10.55 4.31
N MET A 166 9.73 9.53 3.57
CA MET A 166 9.01 8.26 3.41
C MET A 166 8.85 7.53 4.75
N THR A 167 9.88 7.50 5.61
CA THR A 167 9.79 6.87 6.94
C THR A 167 8.87 7.63 7.89
N GLU A 168 8.67 8.92 7.66
CA GLU A 168 7.74 9.78 8.40
C GLU A 168 6.29 9.69 7.88
N GLY A 169 6.06 8.92 6.78
CA GLY A 169 4.72 8.62 6.25
C GLY A 169 4.20 9.60 5.19
N TYR A 170 4.98 10.59 4.76
CA TYR A 170 4.53 11.57 3.75
C TYR A 170 4.29 10.94 2.38
N SER A 171 3.18 11.26 1.71
CA SER A 171 2.89 10.87 0.32
C SER A 171 3.85 11.54 -0.68
N ASN A 172 3.87 11.07 -1.92
CA ASN A 172 4.71 11.69 -2.96
C ASN A 172 4.33 13.16 -3.22
N MET A 173 3.05 13.51 -3.06
CA MET A 173 2.58 14.90 -3.21
C MET A 173 3.09 15.79 -2.09
N GLU A 174 3.01 15.34 -0.85
CA GLU A 174 3.52 16.07 0.32
C GLU A 174 5.04 16.22 0.25
N ILE A 175 5.77 15.16 -0.12
CA ILE A 175 7.22 15.21 -0.34
C ILE A 175 7.58 16.23 -1.42
N ALA A 176 6.83 16.26 -2.53
CA ALA A 176 7.01 17.21 -3.60
C ALA A 176 6.85 18.67 -3.12
N GLN A 177 5.83 18.92 -2.29
CA GLN A 177 5.58 20.23 -1.68
C GLN A 177 6.69 20.63 -0.70
N ILE A 178 7.07 19.73 0.24
CA ILE A 178 8.11 19.98 1.23
C ILE A 178 9.45 20.29 0.57
N LEU A 179 9.79 19.54 -0.47
CA LEU A 179 11.08 19.64 -1.15
C LEU A 179 11.09 20.60 -2.35
N VAL A 180 9.95 21.23 -2.65
CA VAL A 180 9.76 22.18 -3.77
C VAL A 180 10.20 21.58 -5.10
N ILE A 181 9.72 20.39 -5.42
CA ILE A 181 9.96 19.67 -6.68
C ILE A 181 8.66 19.18 -7.30
N SER A 182 8.68 18.71 -8.54
CA SER A 182 7.49 18.15 -9.15
C SER A 182 7.16 16.76 -8.57
N ILE A 183 5.87 16.39 -8.57
CA ILE A 183 5.44 15.06 -8.14
C ILE A 183 6.08 13.95 -9.00
N ASN A 184 6.30 14.21 -10.29
CA ASN A 184 6.96 13.25 -11.18
C ASN A 184 8.44 13.08 -10.81
N THR A 185 9.12 14.15 -10.42
CA THR A 185 10.49 14.09 -9.91
C THR A 185 10.56 13.29 -8.61
N THR A 186 9.59 13.49 -7.71
CA THR A 186 9.49 12.70 -6.47
C THR A 186 9.30 11.21 -6.77
N LYS A 187 8.36 10.87 -7.67
CA LYS A 187 8.13 9.47 -8.10
C LYS A 187 9.38 8.83 -8.68
N ALA A 188 10.15 9.55 -9.50
CA ALA A 188 11.41 9.07 -10.07
C ALA A 188 12.45 8.79 -8.97
N HIS A 189 12.61 9.70 -8.00
CA HIS A 189 13.52 9.46 -6.86
C HIS A 189 13.07 8.27 -6.01
N VAL A 190 11.77 8.14 -5.74
CA VAL A 190 11.25 6.99 -5.00
C VAL A 190 11.56 5.68 -5.72
N ALA A 191 11.36 5.60 -7.04
CA ALA A 191 11.71 4.41 -7.83
C ALA A 191 13.21 4.07 -7.71
N ASN A 192 14.09 5.07 -7.82
CA ASN A 192 15.53 4.89 -7.66
C ASN A 192 15.90 4.40 -6.24
N ILE A 193 15.23 4.94 -5.20
CA ILE A 193 15.43 4.51 -3.81
C ILE A 193 15.05 3.04 -3.67
N LEU A 194 13.89 2.61 -4.18
CA LEU A 194 13.45 1.21 -4.14
C LEU A 194 14.47 0.28 -4.80
N GLN A 195 14.97 0.67 -5.96
CA GLN A 195 15.99 -0.08 -6.69
C GLN A 195 17.29 -0.19 -5.90
N LYS A 196 17.81 0.93 -5.37
CA LYS A 196 19.06 0.97 -4.58
C LYS A 196 18.96 0.21 -3.28
N LEU A 197 17.79 0.23 -2.65
CA LEU A 197 17.50 -0.54 -1.46
C LEU A 197 17.15 -2.00 -1.75
N GLU A 198 17.05 -2.43 -3.02
CA GLU A 198 16.66 -3.79 -3.41
C GLU A 198 15.34 -4.22 -2.74
N VAL A 199 14.30 -3.38 -2.84
CA VAL A 199 12.98 -3.62 -2.26
C VAL A 199 11.88 -3.35 -3.29
N ASP A 200 10.75 -4.02 -3.15
CA ASP A 200 9.67 -3.97 -4.13
C ASP A 200 8.68 -2.82 -3.90
N ASP A 201 8.57 -2.31 -2.66
CA ASP A 201 7.60 -1.29 -2.33
C ASP A 201 8.11 -0.28 -1.28
N ARG A 202 7.35 0.82 -1.16
CA ARG A 202 7.65 1.94 -0.26
C ARG A 202 7.70 1.54 1.20
N LEU A 203 6.83 0.61 1.63
CA LEU A 203 6.80 0.15 3.01
C LEU A 203 8.08 -0.60 3.35
N GLN A 204 8.48 -1.52 2.47
CA GLN A 204 9.74 -2.25 2.63
C GLN A 204 10.94 -1.29 2.67
N ALA A 205 10.93 -0.24 1.84
CA ALA A 205 11.97 0.79 1.87
C ALA A 205 12.03 1.51 3.21
N ALA A 206 10.88 1.96 3.73
CA ALA A 206 10.80 2.63 5.02
C ALA A 206 11.24 1.72 6.17
N LEU A 207 10.76 0.48 6.21
CA LEU A 207 11.16 -0.51 7.21
C LEU A 207 12.66 -0.83 7.16
N LYS A 208 13.22 -1.00 5.95
CA LYS A 208 14.66 -1.24 5.75
C LYS A 208 15.50 -0.05 6.21
N ALA A 209 15.04 1.17 5.91
CA ALA A 209 15.70 2.41 6.33
C ALA A 209 15.76 2.54 7.86
N LEU A 210 14.63 2.31 8.55
CA LEU A 210 14.54 2.37 10.01
C LEU A 210 15.38 1.26 10.67
N LYS A 211 15.28 0.01 10.17
CA LYS A 211 16.01 -1.14 10.71
C LYS A 211 17.54 -0.96 10.61
N ASN A 212 18.01 -0.48 9.47
CA ASN A 212 19.45 -0.34 9.19
C ASN A 212 20.01 1.04 9.54
N LYS A 213 19.18 1.93 10.14
CA LYS A 213 19.53 3.31 10.50
C LYS A 213 20.19 4.06 9.33
N ILE A 214 19.58 3.96 8.15
CA ILE A 214 20.08 4.59 6.92
C ILE A 214 19.83 6.11 6.95
N VAL A 215 18.72 6.53 7.57
CA VAL A 215 18.27 7.93 7.71
C VAL A 215 17.78 8.21 9.12
#